data_5e98a0728357ad6fc666441002615894
#
_entry.id   5e98a0728357ad6fc666441002615894
#
_cell.length_a   1.000
_cell.length_b   1.000
_cell.length_c   1.000
_cell.angle_alpha   90.00
_cell.angle_beta   90.00
_cell.angle_gamma   90.00
#
_symmetry.space_group_name_H-M   'P 1'
#
loop_
_entity.id
_entity.type
_entity.pdbx_description
1 polymer ?
#
loop_
_entity_poly.entity_id
_entity_poly.type
_entity_poly.pdbx_seq_one_letter_code
_entity_poly.pdbx_strand_id
1 'polypeptide(L)'
;MNLFFTKNHIVFEFDETTGVSRLIEGEYFRIEQMLSTDYETKVRVNKKELLNCIDRATLLIRESDKKPIIIQIEDGEMRLKLTSGVGSMNEEIVIEKEGKDILIGFNPKFMIDALRVIDDEMVTLYLVNPKAPCFIRDEKESYIYLILPVNFSSASV
;
A
#
# COMPACT_ATOMS: atom_id res chain seq x y z
N MET A 1 -9.82 30.00 6.60
CA MET A 1 -8.79 29.46 7.53
C MET A 1 -7.45 30.08 7.17
N ASN A 2 -6.76 30.66 8.15
CA ASN A 2 -5.42 31.22 8.00
C ASN A 2 -4.40 30.29 8.63
N LEU A 3 -3.22 30.17 8.02
CA LEU A 3 -2.11 29.37 8.52
C LEU A 3 -0.89 30.28 8.70
N PHE A 4 -0.31 30.19 9.90
CA PHE A 4 0.92 30.93 10.22
C PHE A 4 2.00 29.95 10.66
N PHE A 5 3.21 30.16 10.16
CA PHE A 5 4.37 29.35 10.53
C PHE A 5 5.36 30.20 11.32
N THR A 6 5.78 29.66 12.45
CA THR A 6 6.92 30.15 13.21
C THR A 6 8.07 29.15 13.08
N LYS A 7 9.20 29.42 13.70
CA LYS A 7 10.35 28.50 13.67
C LYS A 7 9.99 27.09 14.17
N ASN A 8 9.11 26.96 15.16
CA ASN A 8 8.83 25.68 15.83
C ASN A 8 7.34 25.35 15.93
N HIS A 9 6.45 26.18 15.42
CA HIS A 9 5.00 25.97 15.52
C HIS A 9 4.28 26.34 14.23
N ILE A 10 3.17 25.67 14.00
CA ILE A 10 2.13 26.04 13.06
C ILE A 10 0.91 26.51 13.85
N VAL A 11 0.31 27.61 13.44
CA VAL A 11 -0.90 28.19 14.03
C VAL A 11 -2.01 28.16 12.98
N PHE A 12 -3.15 27.65 13.36
CA PHE A 12 -4.37 27.60 12.57
C PHE A 12 -5.37 28.59 13.15
N GLU A 13 -5.90 29.48 12.34
CA GLU A 13 -7.01 30.36 12.73
C GLU A 13 -8.20 30.12 11.82
N PHE A 14 -9.33 29.77 12.40
CA PHE A 14 -10.61 29.65 11.71
C PHE A 14 -11.73 30.08 12.62
N ASP A 15 -12.58 30.95 12.14
CA ASP A 15 -13.63 31.63 12.91
C ASP A 15 -13.08 32.24 14.22
N GLU A 16 -13.62 31.89 15.37
CA GLU A 16 -13.15 32.35 16.68
C GLU A 16 -12.17 31.36 17.35
N THR A 17 -11.67 30.37 16.60
CA THR A 17 -10.82 29.31 17.13
C THR A 17 -9.39 29.48 16.66
N THR A 18 -8.44 29.39 17.59
CA THR A 18 -7.00 29.34 17.31
C THR A 18 -6.44 28.00 17.79
N GLY A 19 -5.88 27.23 16.87
CA GLY A 19 -5.15 25.98 17.12
C GLY A 19 -3.65 26.19 16.97
N VAL A 20 -2.85 25.66 17.90
CA VAL A 20 -1.38 25.72 17.82
C VAL A 20 -0.84 24.29 17.89
N SER A 21 0.04 23.93 16.96
CA SER A 21 0.75 22.65 16.97
C SER A 21 2.26 22.88 16.86
N ARG A 22 3.04 22.05 17.56
CA ARG A 22 4.50 22.09 17.44
C ARG A 22 4.93 21.38 16.17
N LEU A 23 5.89 21.97 15.46
CA LEU A 23 6.53 21.31 14.31
C LEU A 23 7.45 20.20 14.79
N ILE A 24 7.53 19.12 14.04
CA ILE A 24 8.48 18.03 14.27
C ILE A 24 9.87 18.55 13.87
N GLU A 25 10.86 18.28 14.72
CA GLU A 25 12.26 18.63 14.42
C GLU A 25 12.85 17.66 13.40
N GLY A 26 13.68 18.19 12.48
CA GLY A 26 14.39 17.43 11.46
C GLY A 26 14.11 17.89 10.03
N GLU A 27 14.88 17.37 9.11
CA GLU A 27 14.63 17.59 7.68
C GLU A 27 13.49 16.68 7.22
N TYR A 28 12.58 17.24 6.42
CA TYR A 28 11.52 16.46 5.78
C TYR A 28 12.13 15.53 4.71
N PHE A 29 11.55 14.37 4.56
CA PHE A 29 11.99 13.41 3.53
C PHE A 29 11.91 14.03 2.13
N ARG A 30 12.96 13.82 1.33
CA ARG A 30 12.97 14.19 -0.08
C ARG A 30 12.14 13.18 -0.86
N ILE A 31 10.82 13.38 -0.89
CA ILE A 31 9.85 12.45 -1.48
C ILE A 31 10.19 12.18 -2.95
N GLU A 32 10.63 13.20 -3.71
CA GLU A 32 10.99 13.07 -5.12
C GLU A 32 12.09 12.03 -5.37
N GLN A 33 13.01 11.84 -4.40
CA GLN A 33 14.07 10.83 -4.50
C GLN A 33 13.56 9.41 -4.18
N MET A 34 12.40 9.28 -3.54
CA MET A 34 11.78 8.00 -3.20
C MET A 34 10.78 7.55 -4.27
N LEU A 35 10.26 8.48 -5.08
CA LEU A 35 9.33 8.20 -6.16
C LEU A 35 10.13 7.75 -7.38
N SER A 36 10.19 6.43 -7.61
CA SER A 36 10.73 5.87 -8.85
C SER A 36 9.61 5.66 -9.86
N THR A 37 9.89 5.99 -11.11
CA THR A 37 9.04 5.65 -12.24
C THR A 37 9.38 4.28 -12.83
N ASP A 38 10.52 3.71 -12.43
CA ASP A 38 10.97 2.41 -12.92
C ASP A 38 10.11 1.28 -12.36
N TYR A 39 9.81 0.32 -13.20
CA TYR A 39 9.15 -0.91 -12.80
C TYR A 39 9.63 -2.07 -13.69
N GLU A 40 9.64 -3.27 -13.12
CA GLU A 40 9.87 -4.52 -13.84
C GLU A 40 8.58 -5.32 -14.02
N THR A 41 7.56 -5.01 -13.20
CA THR A 41 6.24 -5.63 -13.22
C THR A 41 5.17 -4.56 -13.05
N LYS A 42 4.23 -4.52 -13.97
CA LYS A 42 3.03 -3.67 -13.91
C LYS A 42 1.80 -4.57 -13.88
N VAL A 43 0.90 -4.31 -12.95
CA VAL A 43 -0.31 -5.11 -12.75
C VAL A 43 -1.51 -4.21 -12.71
N ARG A 44 -2.49 -4.48 -13.54
CA ARG A 44 -3.81 -3.84 -13.52
C ARG A 44 -4.83 -4.83 -12.98
N VAL A 45 -5.55 -4.43 -11.94
CA VAL A 45 -6.47 -5.30 -11.20
C VAL A 45 -7.73 -4.55 -10.78
N ASN A 46 -8.86 -5.26 -10.68
CA ASN A 46 -10.08 -4.68 -10.13
C ASN A 46 -9.89 -4.36 -8.64
N LYS A 47 -10.05 -3.06 -8.30
CA LYS A 47 -9.85 -2.55 -6.94
C LYS A 47 -10.72 -3.26 -5.92
N LYS A 48 -12.01 -3.43 -6.24
CA LYS A 48 -12.99 -4.00 -5.31
C LYS A 48 -12.70 -5.49 -5.02
N GLU A 49 -12.30 -6.24 -6.04
CA GLU A 49 -11.91 -7.65 -5.87
C GLU A 49 -10.67 -7.77 -4.99
N LEU A 50 -9.62 -6.98 -5.29
CA LEU A 50 -8.39 -6.96 -4.49
C LEU A 50 -8.66 -6.54 -3.04
N LEU A 51 -9.41 -5.46 -2.83
CA LEU A 51 -9.77 -4.98 -1.49
C LEU A 51 -10.54 -6.05 -0.71
N ASN A 52 -11.58 -6.63 -1.30
CA ASN A 52 -12.40 -7.65 -0.65
C ASN A 52 -11.59 -8.90 -0.29
N CYS A 53 -10.68 -9.32 -1.16
CA CYS A 53 -9.79 -10.44 -0.91
C CYS A 53 -8.88 -10.16 0.30
N ILE A 54 -8.25 -8.99 0.35
CA ILE A 54 -7.38 -8.61 1.47
C ILE A 54 -8.19 -8.41 2.77
N ASP A 55 -9.38 -7.83 2.71
CA ASP A 55 -10.27 -7.68 3.87
C ASP A 55 -10.63 -9.07 4.47
N ARG A 56 -10.96 -10.05 3.64
CA ARG A 56 -11.21 -11.43 4.12
C ARG A 56 -9.97 -12.04 4.78
N ALA A 57 -8.79 -11.81 4.21
CA ALA A 57 -7.54 -12.28 4.81
C ALA A 57 -7.33 -11.75 6.23
N THR A 58 -7.73 -10.50 6.49
CA THR A 58 -7.54 -9.91 7.82
C THR A 58 -8.37 -10.57 8.91
N LEU A 59 -9.46 -11.27 8.57
CA LEU A 59 -10.26 -12.04 9.54
C LEU A 59 -9.49 -13.20 10.18
N LEU A 60 -8.41 -13.64 9.53
CA LEU A 60 -7.52 -14.68 10.03
C LEU A 60 -6.37 -14.13 10.89
N ILE A 61 -6.25 -12.81 11.02
CA ILE A 61 -5.16 -12.16 11.75
C ILE A 61 -5.70 -11.62 13.07
N ARG A 62 -5.08 -11.99 14.20
CA ARG A 62 -5.34 -11.33 15.48
C ARG A 62 -4.62 -10.00 15.51
N GLU A 63 -5.12 -9.00 16.24
CA GLU A 63 -4.51 -7.66 16.36
C GLU A 63 -3.03 -7.70 16.80
N SER A 64 -2.63 -8.72 17.55
CA SER A 64 -1.26 -8.95 17.98
C SER A 64 -0.34 -9.53 16.90
N ASP A 65 -0.92 -10.15 15.85
CA ASP A 65 -0.18 -10.91 14.86
C ASP A 65 0.14 -10.06 13.64
N LYS A 66 1.40 -9.71 13.47
CA LYS A 66 1.88 -8.98 12.27
C LYS A 66 2.13 -9.94 11.09
N LYS A 67 1.08 -10.68 10.68
CA LYS A 67 1.20 -11.62 9.55
C LYS A 67 1.09 -10.88 8.21
N PRO A 68 2.05 -11.07 7.30
CA PRO A 68 1.94 -10.52 5.96
C PRO A 68 0.94 -11.30 5.12
N ILE A 69 0.31 -10.62 4.18
CA ILE A 69 -0.30 -11.25 3.03
C ILE A 69 0.78 -11.44 1.97
N ILE A 70 0.90 -12.64 1.43
CA ILE A 70 1.84 -12.99 0.38
C ILE A 70 1.10 -12.90 -0.95
N ILE A 71 1.63 -12.14 -1.88
CA ILE A 71 1.08 -11.94 -3.20
C ILE A 71 2.03 -12.54 -4.22
N GLN A 72 1.56 -13.54 -4.95
CA GLN A 72 2.24 -14.15 -6.08
C GLN A 72 1.57 -13.65 -7.36
N ILE A 73 2.35 -13.03 -8.23
CA ILE A 73 1.90 -12.45 -9.50
C ILE A 73 2.52 -13.24 -10.63
N GLU A 74 1.68 -13.84 -11.43
CA GLU A 74 2.03 -14.61 -12.64
C GLU A 74 1.19 -14.12 -13.81
N ASP A 75 1.37 -14.70 -15.00
CA ASP A 75 0.61 -14.28 -16.18
C ASP A 75 -0.90 -14.51 -16.01
N GLY A 76 -1.65 -13.40 -16.05
CA GLY A 76 -3.10 -13.40 -15.96
C GLY A 76 -3.68 -13.60 -14.57
N GLU A 77 -2.85 -13.85 -13.53
CA GLU A 77 -3.32 -14.28 -12.22
C GLU A 77 -2.52 -13.67 -11.08
N MET A 78 -3.22 -13.26 -10.04
CA MET A 78 -2.65 -12.85 -8.75
C MET A 78 -3.20 -13.77 -7.65
N ARG A 79 -2.32 -14.52 -7.00
CA ARG A 79 -2.66 -15.35 -5.84
C ARG A 79 -2.31 -14.64 -4.54
N LEU A 80 -3.28 -14.56 -3.65
CA LEU A 80 -3.13 -13.97 -2.33
C LEU A 80 -3.20 -15.07 -1.28
N LYS A 81 -2.11 -15.24 -0.54
CA LYS A 81 -2.00 -16.26 0.51
C LYS A 81 -1.76 -15.59 1.86
N LEU A 82 -2.42 -16.12 2.88
CA LEU A 82 -2.18 -15.76 4.26
C LEU A 82 -2.32 -17.00 5.14
N THR A 83 -1.34 -17.25 6.01
CA THR A 83 -1.36 -18.32 6.98
C THR A 83 -1.15 -17.77 8.38
N SER A 84 -2.05 -18.12 9.29
CA SER A 84 -2.00 -17.74 10.71
C SER A 84 -2.24 -18.94 11.63
N GLY A 85 -2.18 -18.73 12.93
CA GLY A 85 -2.54 -19.77 13.92
C GLY A 85 -4.04 -20.13 13.94
N VAL A 86 -4.89 -19.34 13.26
CA VAL A 86 -6.35 -19.54 13.21
C VAL A 86 -6.77 -20.30 11.96
N GLY A 87 -5.99 -20.14 10.86
CA GLY A 87 -6.29 -20.77 9.59
C GLY A 87 -5.45 -20.20 8.44
N SER A 88 -5.78 -20.62 7.24
CA SER A 88 -5.13 -20.15 6.01
C SER A 88 -6.15 -19.72 4.97
N MET A 89 -5.76 -18.77 4.13
CA MET A 89 -6.48 -18.32 2.95
C MET A 89 -5.58 -18.46 1.73
N ASN A 90 -6.17 -18.87 0.63
CA ASN A 90 -5.55 -18.85 -0.71
C ASN A 90 -6.64 -18.46 -1.70
N GLU A 91 -6.53 -17.27 -2.26
CA GLU A 91 -7.50 -16.75 -3.23
C GLU A 91 -6.78 -16.28 -4.49
N GLU A 92 -7.48 -16.34 -5.61
CA GLU A 92 -6.98 -15.99 -6.94
C GLU A 92 -7.83 -14.86 -7.51
N ILE A 93 -7.16 -13.89 -8.14
CA ILE A 93 -7.79 -12.75 -8.80
C ILE A 93 -7.23 -12.67 -10.22
N VAL A 94 -8.10 -12.44 -11.20
CA VAL A 94 -7.71 -12.23 -12.59
C VAL A 94 -7.09 -10.83 -12.72
N ILE A 95 -5.96 -10.75 -13.40
CA ILE A 95 -5.21 -9.51 -13.60
C ILE A 95 -4.74 -9.36 -15.06
N GLU A 96 -4.40 -8.13 -15.42
CA GLU A 96 -3.58 -7.84 -16.59
C GLU A 96 -2.15 -7.56 -16.11
N LYS A 97 -1.17 -8.34 -16.57
CA LYS A 97 0.23 -8.20 -16.18
C LYS A 97 1.13 -7.87 -17.37
N GLU A 98 2.07 -6.97 -17.13
CA GLU A 98 3.22 -6.72 -17.98
C GLU A 98 4.49 -6.93 -17.17
N GLY A 99 5.49 -7.59 -17.74
CA GLY A 99 6.81 -7.78 -17.12
C GLY A 99 6.97 -9.12 -16.39
N LYS A 100 7.82 -9.14 -15.36
CA LYS A 100 8.27 -10.37 -14.69
C LYS A 100 7.26 -10.89 -13.67
N ASP A 101 7.34 -12.18 -13.38
CA ASP A 101 6.66 -12.77 -12.23
C ASP A 101 7.30 -12.29 -10.93
N ILE A 102 6.50 -12.14 -9.89
CA ILE A 102 6.98 -11.66 -8.61
C ILE A 102 6.23 -12.29 -7.45
N LEU A 103 6.97 -12.60 -6.39
CA LEU A 103 6.44 -13.03 -5.08
C LEU A 103 6.84 -11.99 -4.03
N ILE A 104 5.86 -11.36 -3.40
CA ILE A 104 6.07 -10.23 -2.51
C ILE A 104 5.10 -10.28 -1.33
N GLY A 105 5.52 -9.81 -0.16
CA GLY A 105 4.69 -9.75 1.04
C GLY A 105 4.38 -8.31 1.44
N PHE A 106 3.15 -8.07 1.90
CA PHE A 106 2.73 -6.77 2.42
C PHE A 106 2.00 -6.88 3.75
N ASN A 107 2.02 -5.80 4.51
CA ASN A 107 1.08 -5.63 5.61
C ASN A 107 -0.31 -5.36 4.99
N PRO A 108 -1.31 -6.23 5.20
CA PRO A 108 -2.63 -6.08 4.59
C PRO A 108 -3.30 -4.75 4.93
N LYS A 109 -3.06 -4.22 6.13
CA LYS A 109 -3.65 -2.94 6.54
C LYS A 109 -3.23 -1.79 5.63
N PHE A 110 -1.95 -1.70 5.25
CA PHE A 110 -1.48 -0.61 4.39
C PHE A 110 -2.04 -0.70 2.96
N MET A 111 -2.22 -1.93 2.46
CA MET A 111 -2.91 -2.14 1.18
C MET A 111 -4.38 -1.70 1.24
N ILE A 112 -5.09 -2.09 2.30
CA ILE A 112 -6.49 -1.73 2.54
C ILE A 112 -6.64 -0.20 2.64
N ASP A 113 -5.78 0.45 3.44
CA ASP A 113 -5.84 1.90 3.66
C ASP A 113 -5.66 2.67 2.33
N ALA A 114 -4.75 2.22 1.46
CA ALA A 114 -4.58 2.80 0.13
C ALA A 114 -5.78 2.53 -0.79
N LEU A 115 -6.24 1.28 -0.87
CA LEU A 115 -7.32 0.90 -1.78
C LEU A 115 -8.68 1.52 -1.41
N ARG A 116 -8.93 1.82 -0.13
CA ARG A 116 -10.19 2.42 0.33
C ARG A 116 -10.39 3.87 -0.10
N VAL A 117 -9.31 4.60 -0.31
CA VAL A 117 -9.36 6.05 -0.65
C VAL A 117 -9.18 6.32 -2.13
N ILE A 118 -8.95 5.30 -2.94
CA ILE A 118 -8.91 5.41 -4.40
C ILE A 118 -10.34 5.25 -4.94
N ASP A 119 -10.79 6.17 -5.78
CA ASP A 119 -12.14 6.13 -6.37
C ASP A 119 -12.21 5.26 -7.64
N ASP A 120 -11.07 5.00 -8.31
CA ASP A 120 -11.01 4.24 -9.54
C ASP A 120 -11.50 2.80 -9.38
N GLU A 121 -12.17 2.26 -10.41
CA GLU A 121 -12.58 0.85 -10.46
C GLU A 121 -11.41 -0.11 -10.65
N MET A 122 -10.44 0.30 -11.47
CA MET A 122 -9.21 -0.45 -11.73
C MET A 122 -8.03 0.29 -11.13
N VAL A 123 -7.15 -0.43 -10.47
CA VAL A 123 -5.89 0.12 -9.93
C VAL A 123 -4.70 -0.51 -10.62
N THR A 124 -3.62 0.27 -10.72
CA THR A 124 -2.36 -0.20 -11.30
C THR A 124 -1.26 -0.21 -10.25
N LEU A 125 -0.67 -1.39 -10.05
CA LEU A 125 0.46 -1.62 -9.18
C LEU A 125 1.73 -1.66 -10.01
N TYR A 126 2.77 -0.96 -9.55
CA TYR A 126 4.10 -0.94 -10.15
C TYR A 126 5.11 -1.50 -9.17
N LEU A 127 5.85 -2.51 -9.58
CA LEU A 127 6.77 -3.28 -8.75
C LEU A 127 8.13 -3.40 -9.46
N VAL A 128 9.22 -3.26 -8.73
CA VAL A 128 10.58 -3.44 -9.26
C VAL A 128 11.13 -4.81 -8.86
N ASN A 129 11.07 -5.14 -7.57
CA ASN A 129 11.54 -6.41 -7.03
C ASN A 129 10.89 -6.67 -5.65
N PRO A 130 11.04 -7.87 -5.06
CA PRO A 130 10.39 -8.22 -3.79
C PRO A 130 10.81 -7.40 -2.57
N LYS A 131 11.85 -6.58 -2.67
CA LYS A 131 12.38 -5.75 -1.56
C LYS A 131 12.15 -4.26 -1.77
N ALA A 132 11.77 -3.86 -2.98
CA ALA A 132 11.46 -2.47 -3.32
C ALA A 132 10.00 -2.14 -3.01
N PRO A 133 9.67 -0.87 -2.78
CA PRO A 133 8.29 -0.44 -2.61
C PRO A 133 7.40 -0.81 -3.78
N CYS A 134 6.13 -1.12 -3.49
CA CYS A 134 5.06 -1.13 -4.48
C CYS A 134 4.49 0.28 -4.59
N PHE A 135 4.32 0.76 -5.81
CA PHE A 135 3.60 2.00 -6.09
C PHE A 135 2.22 1.68 -6.63
N ILE A 136 1.21 2.39 -6.13
CA ILE A 136 -0.13 2.41 -6.71
C ILE A 136 -0.36 3.84 -7.21
N ARG A 137 -0.56 4.01 -8.49
CA ARG A 137 -0.79 5.31 -9.12
C ARG A 137 -1.65 5.16 -10.38
N ASP A 138 -2.34 6.23 -10.73
CA ASP A 138 -3.02 6.35 -12.01
C ASP A 138 -2.06 6.86 -13.12
N GLU A 139 -2.51 6.80 -14.36
CA GLU A 139 -1.72 7.28 -15.51
C GLU A 139 -1.51 8.80 -15.51
N LYS A 140 -2.36 9.54 -14.80
CA LYS A 140 -2.29 11.00 -14.71
C LYS A 140 -1.46 11.47 -13.52
N GLU A 141 -0.97 10.52 -12.71
CA GLU A 141 -0.25 10.79 -11.44
C GLU A 141 -1.02 11.74 -10.50
N SER A 142 -2.37 11.63 -10.51
CA SER A 142 -3.23 12.42 -9.62
C SER A 142 -3.08 11.99 -8.16
N TYR A 143 -2.65 10.75 -7.93
CA TYR A 143 -2.25 10.20 -6.64
C TYR A 143 -1.10 9.20 -6.79
N ILE A 144 -0.31 9.08 -5.74
CA ILE A 144 0.75 8.06 -5.62
C ILE A 144 0.71 7.51 -4.20
N TYR A 145 0.54 6.19 -4.06
CA TYR A 145 0.72 5.45 -2.82
C TYR A 145 1.99 4.63 -2.92
N LEU A 146 2.83 4.73 -1.90
CA LEU A 146 4.04 3.94 -1.73
C LEU A 146 3.84 2.98 -0.56
N ILE A 147 3.89 1.68 -0.83
CA ILE A 147 3.71 0.64 0.18
C ILE A 147 4.97 -0.20 0.27
N LEU A 148 5.58 -0.20 1.45
CA LEU A 148 6.79 -0.99 1.69
C LEU A 148 6.44 -2.48 1.81
N PRO A 149 7.22 -3.37 1.18
CA PRO A 149 7.09 -4.79 1.39
C PRO A 149 7.56 -5.19 2.78
N VAL A 150 7.10 -6.35 3.25
CA VAL A 150 7.58 -6.98 4.47
C VAL A 150 8.26 -8.31 4.17
N ASN A 151 9.30 -8.61 4.91
CA ASN A 151 9.97 -9.89 4.80
C ASN A 151 9.07 -11.02 5.31
N PHE A 152 9.09 -12.14 4.65
CA PHE A 152 8.39 -13.35 5.04
C PHE A 152 9.30 -14.57 4.88
N SER A 153 9.03 -15.63 5.63
CA SER A 153 9.76 -16.88 5.51
C SER A 153 9.13 -17.79 4.45
N SER A 154 9.94 -18.68 3.86
CA SER A 154 9.45 -19.71 2.93
C SER A 154 8.39 -20.65 3.55
N ALA A 155 8.30 -20.72 4.87
CA ALA A 155 7.24 -21.43 5.57
C ALA A 155 5.87 -20.71 5.55
N SER A 156 5.81 -19.51 5.01
CA SER A 156 4.57 -18.69 4.91
C SER A 156 3.95 -18.73 3.50
N VAL A 157 4.57 -19.44 2.56
CA VAL A 157 4.16 -19.54 1.13
C VAL A 157 3.31 -20.79 0.85
#